data_a52701dfd41f45180025fdeff00d7ec4
#
_entry.id   a52701dfd41f45180025fdeff00d7ec4
#
_cell.length_a   1.000
_cell.length_b   1.000
_cell.length_c   1.000
_cell.angle_alpha   90.00
_cell.angle_beta   90.00
_cell.angle_gamma   90.00
#
_symmetry.space_group_name_H-M   'P 1'
#
loop_
_entity.id
_entity.type
_entity.pdbx_description
1 polymer ?
#
loop_
_entity_poly.entity_id
_entity_poly.type
_entity_poly.pdbx_seq_one_letter_code
_entity_poly.pdbx_strand_id
1 'polypeptide(L)'
;MIEIKNLHKSYEMGANSLHVLKGINFSVKDGELVAIMGSSGSGKSTLLNILGMLDTADAGTYHLDNIKIANMDETKAANYRNKFLGFVFQSFNLINYKDALENVALPLYYQGLPRKDRQKVGLEYLDKVGLKEWSDHLPSELSGGQKQRVAIARAMASNPKVLLADEPTGALDSTTSREVMALIQR
;
A
#
# COMPACT_ATOMS: atom_id res chain seq x y z
N MET A 1 6.41 -8.74 13.69
CA MET A 1 5.74 -7.67 12.95
C MET A 1 4.34 -8.06 12.48
N ILE A 2 4.15 -8.92 11.47
CA ILE A 2 2.83 -9.45 11.06
C ILE A 2 2.69 -10.89 11.50
N GLU A 3 1.56 -11.25 12.09
CA GLU A 3 1.20 -12.62 12.42
C GLU A 3 -0.25 -12.88 12.03
N ILE A 4 -0.47 -13.90 11.20
CA ILE A 4 -1.79 -14.37 10.77
C ILE A 4 -1.95 -15.83 11.13
N LYS A 5 -3.08 -16.17 11.78
CA LYS A 5 -3.43 -17.53 12.16
C LYS A 5 -4.84 -17.86 11.74
N ASN A 6 -4.97 -18.95 10.98
CA ASN A 6 -6.23 -19.54 10.53
C ASN A 6 -7.20 -18.51 9.91
N LEU A 7 -6.70 -17.67 8.99
CA LEU A 7 -7.47 -16.58 8.40
C LEU A 7 -8.41 -17.11 7.33
N HIS A 8 -9.69 -16.78 7.44
CA HIS A 8 -10.74 -17.15 6.49
C HIS A 8 -11.44 -15.92 5.92
N LYS A 9 -11.79 -15.98 4.64
CA LYS A 9 -12.61 -14.96 3.97
C LYS A 9 -13.47 -15.60 2.90
N SER A 10 -14.76 -15.27 2.93
CA SER A 10 -15.75 -15.64 1.92
C SER A 10 -16.47 -14.41 1.41
N TYR A 11 -16.96 -14.47 0.19
CA TYR A 11 -17.81 -13.44 -0.40
C TYR A 11 -19.13 -14.06 -0.85
N GLU A 12 -20.24 -13.41 -0.50
CA GLU A 12 -21.56 -13.79 -0.97
C GLU A 12 -21.74 -13.39 -2.44
N MET A 13 -22.09 -14.34 -3.28
CA MET A 13 -22.33 -14.17 -4.71
C MET A 13 -23.75 -14.64 -5.05
N GLY A 14 -24.74 -13.84 -4.70
CA GLY A 14 -26.16 -14.20 -4.83
C GLY A 14 -26.51 -15.36 -3.90
N ALA A 15 -26.94 -16.51 -4.45
CA ALA A 15 -27.26 -17.71 -3.67
C ALA A 15 -26.04 -18.57 -3.29
N ASN A 16 -24.85 -18.24 -3.80
CA ASN A 16 -23.61 -18.99 -3.56
C ASN A 16 -22.65 -18.18 -2.69
N SER A 17 -21.81 -18.87 -1.93
CA SER A 17 -20.70 -18.28 -1.18
C SER A 17 -19.37 -18.76 -1.76
N LEU A 18 -18.47 -17.83 -2.07
CA LEU A 18 -17.12 -18.13 -2.54
C LEU A 18 -16.13 -18.02 -1.39
N HIS A 19 -15.63 -19.15 -0.89
CA HIS A 19 -14.59 -19.20 0.14
C HIS A 19 -13.23 -18.98 -0.50
N VAL A 20 -12.69 -17.76 -0.35
CA VAL A 20 -11.46 -17.28 -1.01
C VAL A 20 -10.23 -17.59 -0.19
N LEU A 21 -10.21 -17.21 1.10
CA LEU A 21 -9.11 -17.54 2.00
C LEU A 21 -9.51 -18.69 2.91
N LYS A 22 -8.71 -19.76 2.91
CA LYS A 22 -9.07 -21.07 3.49
C LYS A 22 -8.07 -21.45 4.60
N GLY A 23 -8.09 -20.73 5.72
CA GLY A 23 -7.22 -21.02 6.86
C GLY A 23 -5.77 -20.64 6.64
N ILE A 24 -5.52 -19.43 6.14
CA ILE A 24 -4.17 -18.93 5.86
C ILE A 24 -3.41 -18.69 7.16
N ASN A 25 -2.17 -19.20 7.20
CA ASN A 25 -1.22 -18.99 8.30
C ASN A 25 0.09 -18.51 7.75
N PHE A 26 0.58 -17.36 8.19
CA PHE A 26 1.93 -16.90 7.92
C PHE A 26 2.36 -15.79 8.89
N SER A 27 3.66 -15.55 8.95
CA SER A 27 4.23 -14.45 9.73
C SER A 27 5.31 -13.74 8.92
N VAL A 28 5.47 -12.42 9.17
CA VAL A 28 6.50 -11.59 8.57
C VAL A 28 7.25 -10.87 9.68
N LYS A 29 8.56 -10.94 9.67
CA LYS A 29 9.44 -10.26 10.62
C LYS A 29 9.74 -8.83 10.15
N ASP A 30 10.29 -8.03 11.05
CA ASP A 30 10.78 -6.69 10.71
C ASP A 30 11.92 -6.77 9.68
N GLY A 31 11.83 -5.93 8.64
CA GLY A 31 12.81 -5.90 7.55
C GLY A 31 12.73 -7.06 6.56
N GLU A 32 11.74 -7.94 6.69
CA GLU A 32 11.56 -9.06 5.77
C GLU A 32 10.77 -8.64 4.53
N LEU A 33 11.28 -9.00 3.34
CA LEU A 33 10.57 -8.90 2.07
C LEU A 33 9.90 -10.24 1.75
N VAL A 34 8.57 -10.22 1.61
CA VAL A 34 7.78 -11.41 1.31
C VAL A 34 7.04 -11.21 -0.01
N ALA A 35 7.17 -12.18 -0.92
CA ALA A 35 6.41 -12.24 -2.17
C ALA A 35 5.30 -13.29 -2.08
N ILE A 36 4.05 -12.84 -2.29
CA ILE A 36 2.88 -13.71 -2.35
C ILE A 36 2.59 -14.01 -3.82
N MET A 37 2.79 -15.26 -4.23
CA MET A 37 2.59 -15.71 -5.60
C MET A 37 1.39 -16.65 -5.72
N GLY A 38 0.77 -16.68 -6.90
CA GLY A 38 -0.36 -17.54 -7.21
C GLY A 38 -1.05 -17.12 -8.49
N SER A 39 -1.92 -17.99 -9.04
CA SER A 39 -2.74 -17.70 -10.22
C SER A 39 -3.71 -16.53 -10.00
N SER A 40 -4.24 -15.96 -11.07
CA SER A 40 -5.33 -14.98 -10.97
C SER A 40 -6.52 -15.60 -10.23
N GLY A 41 -7.16 -14.83 -9.36
CA GLY A 41 -8.30 -15.32 -8.54
C GLY A 41 -7.90 -16.16 -7.32
N SER A 42 -6.61 -16.39 -7.04
CA SER A 42 -6.18 -17.19 -5.86
C SER A 42 -6.32 -16.48 -4.51
N GLY A 43 -6.84 -15.26 -4.46
CA GLY A 43 -7.07 -14.50 -3.23
C GLY A 43 -5.94 -13.57 -2.80
N LYS A 44 -4.91 -13.32 -3.64
CA LYS A 44 -3.79 -12.42 -3.30
C LYS A 44 -4.25 -11.02 -2.91
N SER A 45 -5.04 -10.37 -3.76
CA SER A 45 -5.56 -9.02 -3.48
C SER A 45 -6.55 -9.02 -2.30
N THR A 46 -7.33 -10.10 -2.10
CA THR A 46 -8.16 -10.27 -0.89
C THR A 46 -7.30 -10.28 0.37
N LEU A 47 -6.21 -11.04 0.37
CA LEU A 47 -5.28 -11.07 1.50
C LEU A 47 -4.62 -9.71 1.72
N LEU A 48 -4.17 -9.03 0.65
CA LEU A 48 -3.60 -7.68 0.75
C LEU A 48 -4.61 -6.66 1.30
N ASN A 49 -5.88 -6.75 0.90
CA ASN A 49 -6.94 -5.88 1.41
C ASN A 49 -7.17 -6.09 2.92
N ILE A 50 -7.14 -7.34 3.40
CA ILE A 50 -7.26 -7.62 4.83
C ILE A 50 -6.02 -7.14 5.59
N LEU A 51 -4.81 -7.41 5.08
CA LEU A 51 -3.57 -6.88 5.64
C LEU A 51 -3.58 -5.36 5.69
N GLY A 52 -4.16 -4.75 4.66
CA GLY A 52 -4.34 -3.32 4.53
C GLY A 52 -5.46 -2.73 5.38
N MET A 53 -6.21 -3.55 6.11
CA MET A 53 -7.41 -3.11 6.84
C MET A 53 -8.45 -2.40 5.93
N LEU A 54 -8.48 -2.77 4.63
CA LEU A 54 -9.46 -2.32 3.65
C LEU A 54 -10.66 -3.28 3.58
N ASP A 55 -10.50 -4.50 4.11
CA ASP A 55 -11.52 -5.52 4.28
C ASP A 55 -11.29 -6.25 5.61
N THR A 56 -12.28 -7.00 6.07
CA THR A 56 -12.23 -7.76 7.32
C THR A 56 -12.25 -9.26 7.04
N ALA A 57 -11.52 -10.03 7.84
CA ALA A 57 -11.60 -11.49 7.81
C ALA A 57 -12.87 -11.98 8.50
N ASP A 58 -13.42 -13.12 8.03
CA ASP A 58 -14.60 -13.76 8.64
C ASP A 58 -14.20 -14.53 9.91
N ALA A 59 -13.00 -15.13 9.90
CA ALA A 59 -12.47 -15.88 11.05
C ALA A 59 -10.93 -15.84 11.04
N GLY A 60 -10.34 -16.27 12.17
CA GLY A 60 -8.90 -16.25 12.37
C GLY A 60 -8.42 -15.03 13.15
N THR A 61 -7.10 -14.84 13.19
CA THR A 61 -6.49 -13.68 13.87
C THR A 61 -5.46 -13.02 12.98
N TYR A 62 -5.41 -11.69 13.06
CA TYR A 62 -4.39 -10.85 12.47
C TYR A 62 -3.80 -9.92 13.53
N HIS A 63 -2.48 -9.97 13.70
CA HIS A 63 -1.73 -9.05 14.54
C HIS A 63 -0.73 -8.27 13.71
N LEU A 64 -0.69 -6.96 13.92
CA LEU A 64 0.31 -6.06 13.36
C LEU A 64 1.04 -5.39 14.53
N ASP A 65 2.35 -5.61 14.63
CA ASP A 65 3.19 -5.06 15.70
C ASP A 65 2.62 -5.33 17.11
N ASN A 66 2.24 -6.59 17.37
CA ASN A 66 1.58 -7.08 18.60
C ASN A 66 0.17 -6.49 18.87
N ILE A 67 -0.36 -5.68 17.95
CA ILE A 67 -1.71 -5.14 18.05
C ILE A 67 -2.65 -6.08 17.30
N LYS A 68 -3.67 -6.59 17.98
CA LYS A 68 -4.71 -7.41 17.36
C LYS A 68 -5.59 -6.52 16.45
N ILE A 69 -5.56 -6.82 15.17
CA ILE A 69 -6.40 -6.17 14.17
C ILE A 69 -7.70 -6.99 14.06
N ALA A 70 -8.72 -6.59 14.77
CA ALA A 70 -10.02 -7.24 14.74
C ALA A 70 -11.11 -6.23 15.10
N ASN A 71 -12.24 -6.29 14.40
CA ASN A 71 -13.45 -5.53 14.71
C ASN A 71 -13.20 -4.03 14.98
N MET A 72 -12.26 -3.44 14.24
CA MET A 72 -12.02 -2.00 14.32
C MET A 72 -13.14 -1.26 13.58
N ASP A 73 -13.61 -0.17 14.17
CA ASP A 73 -14.40 0.79 13.41
C ASP A 73 -13.56 1.44 12.31
N GLU A 74 -14.21 1.97 11.27
CA GLU A 74 -13.52 2.52 10.10
C GLU A 74 -12.58 3.68 10.48
N THR A 75 -12.92 4.48 11.47
CA THR A 75 -12.08 5.59 11.95
C THR A 75 -10.77 5.08 12.53
N LYS A 76 -10.83 4.04 13.37
CA LYS A 76 -9.63 3.39 13.90
C LYS A 76 -8.82 2.75 12.80
N ALA A 77 -9.46 1.98 11.90
CA ALA A 77 -8.79 1.34 10.78
C ALA A 77 -8.07 2.37 9.90
N ALA A 78 -8.72 3.50 9.58
CA ALA A 78 -8.11 4.59 8.82
C ALA A 78 -6.89 5.20 9.52
N ASN A 79 -6.96 5.42 10.83
CA ASN A 79 -5.85 5.93 11.62
C ASN A 79 -4.67 4.95 11.64
N TYR A 80 -4.95 3.65 11.79
CA TYR A 80 -3.91 2.61 11.77
C TYR A 80 -3.28 2.47 10.38
N ARG A 81 -4.10 2.47 9.30
CA ARG A 81 -3.60 2.50 7.91
C ARG A 81 -2.62 3.65 7.72
N ASN A 82 -3.03 4.86 8.06
CA ASN A 82 -2.21 6.05 7.87
C ASN A 82 -0.90 6.03 8.69
N LYS A 83 -0.92 5.42 9.88
CA LYS A 83 0.24 5.38 10.79
C LYS A 83 1.22 4.25 10.46
N PHE A 84 0.72 3.10 10.02
CA PHE A 84 1.53 1.88 9.95
C PHE A 84 1.74 1.37 8.53
N LEU A 85 0.87 1.72 7.57
CA LEU A 85 0.86 1.11 6.25
C LEU A 85 1.16 2.11 5.14
N GLY A 86 1.99 1.68 4.20
CA GLY A 86 2.13 2.30 2.88
C GLY A 86 1.54 1.37 1.81
N PHE A 87 0.86 1.93 0.83
CA PHE A 87 0.25 1.18 -0.27
C PHE A 87 0.81 1.58 -1.61
N VAL A 88 1.22 0.57 -2.38
CA VAL A 88 1.60 0.70 -3.79
C VAL A 88 0.66 -0.18 -4.62
N PHE A 89 -0.15 0.42 -5.48
CA PHE A 89 -1.11 -0.28 -6.32
C PHE A 89 -0.64 -0.36 -7.78
N GLN A 90 -1.09 -1.36 -8.50
CA GLN A 90 -0.86 -1.52 -9.93
C GLN A 90 -1.38 -0.31 -10.74
N SER A 91 -2.54 0.23 -10.38
CA SER A 91 -3.18 1.38 -11.03
C SER A 91 -2.72 2.75 -10.50
N PHE A 92 -1.61 2.80 -9.73
CA PHE A 92 -1.02 4.00 -9.11
C PHE A 92 -1.93 4.69 -8.09
N ASN A 93 -3.23 4.78 -8.34
CA ASN A 93 -4.26 5.44 -7.53
C ASN A 93 -3.85 6.87 -7.10
N LEU A 94 -3.31 7.64 -8.05
CA LEU A 94 -3.00 9.05 -7.84
C LEU A 94 -4.28 9.89 -7.99
N ILE A 95 -4.36 10.96 -7.22
CA ILE A 95 -5.46 11.92 -7.32
C ILE A 95 -5.19 12.84 -8.53
N ASN A 96 -6.00 12.72 -9.56
CA ASN A 96 -5.76 13.31 -10.89
C ASN A 96 -5.69 14.85 -10.91
N TYR A 97 -6.37 15.54 -9.98
CA TYR A 97 -6.38 17.00 -9.87
C TYR A 97 -5.35 17.55 -8.88
N LYS A 98 -4.49 16.68 -8.34
CA LYS A 98 -3.36 17.03 -7.48
C LYS A 98 -2.06 16.76 -8.21
N ASP A 99 -1.10 17.67 -8.08
CA ASP A 99 0.26 17.46 -8.58
C ASP A 99 0.99 16.32 -7.86
N ALA A 100 2.19 16.01 -8.33
CA ALA A 100 3.01 14.94 -7.76
C ALA A 100 3.34 15.21 -6.28
N LEU A 101 3.70 16.44 -5.92
CA LEU A 101 4.00 16.83 -4.55
C LEU A 101 2.80 16.69 -3.63
N GLU A 102 1.63 17.18 -4.08
CA GLU A 102 0.40 17.07 -3.31
C GLU A 102 -0.04 15.61 -3.10
N ASN A 103 0.15 14.75 -4.12
CA ASN A 103 -0.09 13.31 -4.01
C ASN A 103 0.82 12.68 -2.96
N VAL A 104 2.13 12.97 -2.98
CA VAL A 104 3.09 12.44 -2.00
C VAL A 104 2.83 12.98 -0.60
N ALA A 105 2.46 14.25 -0.47
CA ALA A 105 2.19 14.89 0.81
C ALA A 105 0.84 14.50 1.45
N LEU A 106 -0.03 13.81 0.73
CA LEU A 106 -1.39 13.49 1.18
C LEU A 106 -1.45 12.68 2.48
N PRO A 107 -0.69 11.58 2.65
CA PRO A 107 -0.69 10.84 3.92
C PRO A 107 -0.28 11.70 5.11
N LEU A 108 0.67 12.60 4.91
CA LEU A 108 1.16 13.51 5.94
C LEU A 108 0.10 14.55 6.37
N TYR A 109 -0.79 14.92 5.44
CA TYR A 109 -1.94 15.76 5.77
C TYR A 109 -2.86 15.05 6.78
N TYR A 110 -3.15 13.78 6.57
CA TYR A 110 -3.95 12.98 7.50
C TYR A 110 -3.23 12.67 8.81
N GLN A 111 -1.89 12.75 8.84
CA GLN A 111 -1.09 12.70 10.07
C GLN A 111 -1.08 14.04 10.84
N GLY A 112 -1.72 15.08 10.29
CA GLY A 112 -1.81 16.39 10.94
C GLY A 112 -0.58 17.29 10.74
N LEU A 113 0.35 16.95 9.83
CA LEU A 113 1.53 17.79 9.58
C LEU A 113 1.12 19.14 8.94
N PRO A 114 1.70 20.27 9.39
CA PRO A 114 1.53 21.57 8.76
C PRO A 114 1.93 21.56 7.28
N ARG A 115 1.29 22.41 6.47
CA ARG A 115 1.52 22.44 5.01
C ARG A 115 3.00 22.57 4.64
N LYS A 116 3.74 23.45 5.31
CA LYS A 116 5.18 23.67 5.05
C LYS A 116 6.00 22.40 5.27
N ASP A 117 5.73 21.68 6.37
CA ASP A 117 6.51 20.49 6.74
C ASP A 117 6.18 19.31 5.82
N ARG A 118 4.89 19.06 5.50
CA ARG A 118 4.54 17.99 4.59
C ARG A 118 5.02 18.22 3.16
N GLN A 119 5.08 19.48 2.69
CA GLN A 119 5.68 19.82 1.38
C GLN A 119 7.17 19.54 1.37
N LYS A 120 7.89 19.90 2.44
CA LYS A 120 9.32 19.60 2.58
C LYS A 120 9.57 18.10 2.51
N VAL A 121 8.85 17.31 3.30
CA VAL A 121 8.96 15.83 3.27
C VAL A 121 8.57 15.28 1.90
N GLY A 122 7.50 15.78 1.30
CA GLY A 122 7.08 15.35 -0.04
C GLY A 122 8.17 15.57 -1.10
N LEU A 123 8.82 16.73 -1.10
CA LEU A 123 9.94 17.02 -2.00
C LEU A 123 11.16 16.12 -1.74
N GLU A 124 11.46 15.81 -0.48
CA GLU A 124 12.54 14.89 -0.14
C GLU A 124 12.28 13.47 -0.70
N TYR A 125 11.04 12.99 -0.63
CA TYR A 125 10.69 11.68 -1.19
C TYR A 125 10.60 11.69 -2.72
N LEU A 126 10.15 12.78 -3.34
CA LEU A 126 10.24 12.93 -4.80
C LEU A 126 11.69 12.95 -5.29
N ASP A 127 12.59 13.59 -4.54
CA ASP A 127 14.03 13.59 -4.84
C ASP A 127 14.63 12.17 -4.77
N LYS A 128 14.27 11.39 -3.73
CA LYS A 128 14.71 9.97 -3.57
C LYS A 128 14.28 9.07 -4.73
N VAL A 129 13.17 9.37 -5.39
CA VAL A 129 12.68 8.61 -6.55
C VAL A 129 13.04 9.27 -7.89
N GLY A 130 13.88 10.33 -7.87
CA GLY A 130 14.37 11.03 -9.07
C GLY A 130 13.30 11.87 -9.79
N LEU A 131 12.31 12.40 -9.06
CA LEU A 131 11.19 13.16 -9.63
C LEU A 131 11.02 14.55 -9.00
N LYS A 132 12.05 15.14 -8.41
CA LYS A 132 11.97 16.46 -7.80
C LYS A 132 11.52 17.54 -8.78
N GLU A 133 12.09 17.52 -9.98
CA GLU A 133 11.78 18.48 -11.05
C GLU A 133 10.37 18.30 -11.65
N TRP A 134 9.68 17.22 -11.28
CA TRP A 134 8.32 16.88 -11.71
C TRP A 134 7.28 17.13 -10.61
N SER A 135 7.68 17.84 -9.54
CA SER A 135 6.87 18.02 -8.34
C SER A 135 5.52 18.71 -8.58
N ASP A 136 5.45 19.62 -9.53
CA ASP A 136 4.29 20.42 -9.91
C ASP A 136 3.48 19.84 -11.08
N HIS A 137 3.89 18.68 -11.62
CA HIS A 137 3.19 18.02 -12.72
C HIS A 137 1.98 17.22 -12.24
N LEU A 138 0.90 17.30 -13.01
CA LEU A 138 -0.30 16.48 -12.79
C LEU A 138 -0.05 15.03 -13.23
N PRO A 139 -0.80 14.06 -12.70
CA PRO A 139 -0.69 12.67 -13.14
C PRO A 139 -0.88 12.45 -14.63
N SER A 140 -1.69 13.28 -15.31
CA SER A 140 -1.88 13.22 -16.78
C SER A 140 -0.61 13.56 -17.57
N GLU A 141 0.32 14.28 -16.99
CA GLU A 141 1.57 14.75 -17.60
C GLU A 141 2.74 13.81 -17.33
N LEU A 142 2.53 12.77 -16.51
CA LEU A 142 3.55 11.80 -16.10
C LEU A 142 3.44 10.49 -16.91
N SER A 143 4.59 9.90 -17.24
CA SER A 143 4.65 8.53 -17.76
C SER A 143 4.19 7.50 -16.74
N GLY A 144 3.88 6.27 -17.18
CA GLY A 144 3.49 5.17 -16.26
C GLY A 144 4.54 4.91 -15.16
N GLY A 145 5.82 4.89 -15.55
CA GLY A 145 6.92 4.71 -14.59
C GLY A 145 7.08 5.89 -13.63
N GLN A 146 6.85 7.11 -14.08
CA GLN A 146 6.85 8.28 -13.19
C GLN A 146 5.68 8.25 -12.22
N LYS A 147 4.45 7.91 -12.68
CA LYS A 147 3.28 7.70 -11.80
C LYS A 147 3.55 6.68 -10.71
N GLN A 148 4.18 5.57 -11.07
CA GLN A 148 4.51 4.51 -10.11
C GLN A 148 5.55 5.00 -9.10
N ARG A 149 6.58 5.73 -9.51
CA ARG A 149 7.54 6.32 -8.58
C ARG A 149 6.90 7.37 -7.65
N VAL A 150 5.95 8.17 -8.13
CA VAL A 150 5.14 9.07 -7.27
C VAL A 150 4.32 8.26 -6.26
N ALA A 151 3.68 7.15 -6.68
CA ALA A 151 2.91 6.29 -5.79
C ALA A 151 3.79 5.63 -4.70
N ILE A 152 5.02 5.22 -5.05
CA ILE A 152 6.00 4.70 -4.09
C ILE A 152 6.44 5.80 -3.13
N ALA A 153 6.80 6.98 -3.62
CA ALA A 153 7.17 8.12 -2.79
C ALA A 153 6.04 8.47 -1.80
N ARG A 154 4.78 8.47 -2.26
CA ARG A 154 3.60 8.66 -1.41
C ARG A 154 3.49 7.60 -0.32
N ALA A 155 3.66 6.33 -0.69
CA ALA A 155 3.56 5.21 0.25
C ALA A 155 4.65 5.28 1.33
N MET A 156 5.84 5.73 0.99
CA MET A 156 6.99 5.81 1.89
C MET A 156 7.02 7.11 2.72
N ALA A 157 6.41 8.19 2.25
CA ALA A 157 6.46 9.50 2.90
C ALA A 157 5.88 9.49 4.32
N SER A 158 4.89 8.64 4.59
CA SER A 158 4.30 8.46 5.92
C SER A 158 5.19 7.70 6.90
N ASN A 159 6.37 7.25 6.47
CA ASN A 159 7.29 6.39 7.23
C ASN A 159 6.58 5.13 7.79
N PRO A 160 5.99 4.31 6.92
CA PRO A 160 5.18 3.17 7.34
C PRO A 160 6.04 2.06 7.93
N LYS A 161 5.45 1.22 8.80
CA LYS A 161 6.08 -0.01 9.29
C LYS A 161 5.98 -1.16 8.29
N VAL A 162 4.95 -1.16 7.46
CA VAL A 162 4.71 -2.17 6.43
C VAL A 162 4.39 -1.49 5.11
N LEU A 163 5.06 -1.90 4.05
CA LEU A 163 4.74 -1.54 2.68
C LEU A 163 4.00 -2.71 2.02
N LEU A 164 2.76 -2.48 1.62
CA LEU A 164 1.94 -3.43 0.87
C LEU A 164 1.97 -3.05 -0.61
N ALA A 165 2.35 -3.99 -1.47
CA ALA A 165 2.44 -3.74 -2.90
C ALA A 165 1.64 -4.80 -3.68
N ASP A 166 0.63 -4.35 -4.44
CA ASP A 166 -0.16 -5.19 -5.32
C ASP A 166 0.31 -4.97 -6.76
N GLU A 167 1.02 -5.95 -7.30
CA GLU A 167 1.62 -5.92 -8.65
C GLU A 167 2.34 -4.61 -9.00
N PRO A 168 3.30 -4.14 -8.18
CA PRO A 168 3.88 -2.79 -8.30
C PRO A 168 4.59 -2.52 -9.62
N THR A 169 4.81 -3.55 -10.44
CA THR A 169 5.48 -3.50 -11.73
C THR A 169 4.60 -3.95 -12.90
N GLY A 170 3.36 -4.35 -12.64
CA GLY A 170 2.48 -4.97 -13.65
C GLY A 170 2.13 -4.10 -14.86
N ALA A 171 2.22 -2.77 -14.72
CA ALA A 171 1.95 -1.81 -15.80
C ALA A 171 3.24 -1.19 -16.40
N LEU A 172 4.44 -1.74 -16.09
CA LEU A 172 5.73 -1.14 -16.41
C LEU A 172 6.55 -2.03 -17.34
N ASP A 173 7.42 -1.42 -18.15
CA ASP A 173 8.45 -2.15 -18.88
C ASP A 173 9.51 -2.75 -17.95
N SER A 174 10.33 -3.67 -18.48
CA SER A 174 11.30 -4.44 -17.68
C SER A 174 12.39 -3.59 -17.03
N THR A 175 12.79 -2.47 -17.64
CA THR A 175 13.83 -1.59 -17.06
C THR A 175 13.26 -0.80 -15.91
N THR A 176 12.13 -0.14 -16.11
CA THR A 176 11.40 0.60 -15.08
C THR A 176 10.99 -0.31 -13.91
N SER A 177 10.60 -1.56 -14.19
CA SER A 177 10.28 -2.57 -13.18
C SER A 177 11.45 -2.85 -12.23
N ARG A 178 12.67 -2.99 -12.75
CA ARG A 178 13.88 -3.18 -11.92
C ARG A 178 14.16 -1.96 -11.05
N GLU A 179 14.05 -0.75 -11.60
CA GLU A 179 14.24 0.49 -10.86
C GLU A 179 13.23 0.62 -9.70
N VAL A 180 11.96 0.34 -9.97
CA VAL A 180 10.88 0.35 -8.97
C VAL A 180 11.13 -0.68 -7.87
N MET A 181 11.50 -1.91 -8.21
CA MET A 181 11.81 -2.94 -7.20
C MET A 181 13.03 -2.57 -6.36
N ALA A 182 14.06 -1.97 -6.96
CA ALA A 182 15.22 -1.48 -6.21
C ALA A 182 14.87 -0.34 -5.23
N LEU A 183 13.86 0.50 -5.53
CA LEU A 183 13.36 1.52 -4.61
C LEU A 183 12.60 0.90 -3.41
N ILE A 184 11.84 -0.16 -3.64
CA ILE A 184 11.07 -0.86 -2.60
C ILE A 184 11.99 -1.65 -1.65
N GLN A 185 13.15 -2.13 -2.13
CA GLN A 185 14.10 -2.92 -1.36
C GLN A 185 15.08 -2.10 -0.50
N ARG A 186 15.13 -0.80 -0.66
CA ARG A 186 15.97 0.13 0.13
C ARG A 186 15.33 0.50 1.46
#